data_60c28e977250318eea61041b08006502
#
_entry.id   60c28e977250318eea61041b08006502
#
_cell.length_a   1.000
_cell.length_b   1.000
_cell.length_c   1.000
_cell.angle_alpha   90.00
_cell.angle_beta   90.00
_cell.angle_gamma   90.00
#
_symmetry.space_group_name_H-M   'P 1'
#
loop_
_entity.id
_entity.type
_entity.pdbx_description
1 polymer ?
#
loop_
_entity_poly.entity_id
_entity_poly.type
_entity_poly.pdbx_seq_one_letter_code
_entity_poly.pdbx_strand_id
1 'polypeptide(L)'
;CFGRPESGRVLLSIYSLLFGKQLRKNHLIAAHYTVGTDLNPLNAEHYASESFALLNQQAVKLNIQVDNHYRVTDKLVQEIIHFVRKEHPDMLLLGVGSHYRTDMPGTPGAILWLTLFRDKIDDIMEQVKCPVAVFVNRQYREGAMVSFVLGGMIDAFLFSYLEKMLQNGHSIRLFLFDTDDEEFRGCIDDLQARYPGQMIIVWFEGVEDLVTKEKDGLLIMS
;
A
#
# COMPACT_ATOMS: atom_id res chain seq x y z
N CYS A 1 1.48 7.81 4.46
CA CYS A 1 0.91 9.12 4.04
C CYS A 1 -0.41 8.95 3.31
N PHE A 2 -1.36 9.82 3.52
CA PHE A 2 -2.68 9.78 2.88
C PHE A 2 -3.28 11.18 2.75
N GLY A 3 -4.17 11.35 1.76
CA GLY A 3 -4.87 12.61 1.51
C GLY A 3 -6.37 12.60 1.85
N ARG A 4 -6.92 11.46 2.37
CA ARG A 4 -8.32 11.30 2.76
C ARG A 4 -8.45 10.42 3.99
N PRO A 5 -9.40 10.69 4.91
CA PRO A 5 -9.60 9.92 6.13
C PRO A 5 -9.82 8.42 5.90
N GLU A 6 -10.63 8.05 4.89
CA GLU A 6 -10.89 6.64 4.53
C GLU A 6 -9.61 5.93 4.07
N SER A 7 -8.75 6.62 3.31
CA SER A 7 -7.48 6.06 2.85
C SER A 7 -6.56 5.77 4.02
N GLY A 8 -6.52 6.63 5.05
CA GLY A 8 -5.74 6.40 6.27
C GLY A 8 -6.13 5.11 6.97
N ARG A 9 -7.44 4.88 7.16
CA ARG A 9 -7.97 3.64 7.75
C ARG A 9 -7.55 2.40 6.96
N VAL A 10 -7.70 2.44 5.63
CA VAL A 10 -7.37 1.31 4.75
C VAL A 10 -5.86 1.05 4.76
N LEU A 11 -5.02 2.08 4.69
CA LEU A 11 -3.57 1.93 4.76
C LEU A 11 -3.12 1.28 6.07
N LEU A 12 -3.75 1.63 7.20
CA LEU A 12 -3.46 1.01 8.48
C LEU A 12 -3.86 -0.47 8.50
N SER A 13 -4.99 -0.83 7.88
CA SER A 13 -5.40 -2.23 7.74
C SER A 13 -4.41 -3.03 6.89
N ILE A 14 -3.94 -2.47 5.77
CA ILE A 14 -2.93 -3.10 4.91
C ILE A 14 -1.59 -3.23 5.65
N TYR A 15 -1.17 -2.17 6.35
CA TYR A 15 0.04 -2.22 7.17
C TYR A 15 -0.04 -3.35 8.21
N SER A 16 -1.19 -3.48 8.89
CA SER A 16 -1.45 -4.56 9.84
C SER A 16 -1.36 -5.94 9.20
N LEU A 17 -1.87 -6.08 7.98
CA LEU A 17 -1.83 -7.32 7.22
C LEU A 17 -0.38 -7.73 6.88
N LEU A 18 0.44 -6.77 6.41
CA LEU A 18 1.82 -7.00 5.99
C LEU A 18 2.77 -7.29 7.16
N PHE A 19 2.58 -6.64 8.30
CA PHE A 19 3.51 -6.69 9.44
C PHE A 19 2.99 -7.51 10.64
N GLY A 20 1.70 -7.82 10.69
CA GLY A 20 1.08 -8.73 11.64
C GLY A 20 1.44 -8.42 13.11
N LYS A 21 1.89 -9.43 13.84
CA LYS A 21 2.21 -9.32 15.28
C LYS A 21 3.40 -8.42 15.61
N GLN A 22 4.23 -8.06 14.63
CA GLN A 22 5.38 -7.17 14.82
C GLN A 22 4.97 -5.70 14.99
N LEU A 23 3.72 -5.36 14.65
CA LEU A 23 3.17 -4.00 14.72
C LEU A 23 3.37 -3.30 16.07
N ARG A 24 3.27 -4.05 17.16
CA ARG A 24 3.37 -3.48 18.53
C ARG A 24 4.77 -3.00 18.89
N LYS A 25 5.77 -3.35 18.09
CA LYS A 25 7.18 -2.95 18.29
C LYS A 25 7.60 -1.82 17.37
N ASN A 26 6.78 -1.51 16.37
CA ASN A 26 7.10 -0.51 15.35
C ASN A 26 6.58 0.86 15.79
N HIS A 27 7.36 1.89 15.53
CA HIS A 27 6.91 3.27 15.62
C HIS A 27 6.20 3.62 14.31
N LEU A 28 4.89 3.89 14.38
CA LEU A 28 4.08 4.22 13.21
C LEU A 28 3.69 5.69 13.21
N ILE A 29 4.06 6.39 12.16
CA ILE A 29 3.67 7.77 11.94
C ILE A 29 2.65 7.85 10.80
N ALA A 30 1.47 8.36 11.09
CA ALA A 30 0.44 8.64 10.11
C ALA A 30 0.49 10.10 9.68
N ALA A 31 0.90 10.37 8.45
CA ALA A 31 0.96 11.72 7.91
C ALA A 31 -0.22 12.00 6.97
N HIS A 32 -0.98 13.06 7.28
CA HIS A 32 -2.05 13.58 6.44
C HIS A 32 -1.68 14.97 5.95
N TYR A 33 -1.73 15.14 4.63
CA TYR A 33 -1.48 16.42 3.99
C TYR A 33 -2.74 16.93 3.30
N THR A 34 -3.19 18.12 3.68
CA THR A 34 -4.25 18.82 2.98
C THR A 34 -3.64 19.83 2.01
N VAL A 35 -3.99 19.69 0.73
CA VAL A 35 -3.56 20.64 -0.30
C VAL A 35 -4.62 21.74 -0.41
N GLY A 36 -4.22 22.97 -0.18
CA GLY A 36 -5.10 24.11 -0.31
C GLY A 36 -4.60 25.34 0.46
N THR A 37 -4.88 26.51 -0.09
CA THR A 37 -4.54 27.81 0.51
C THR A 37 -5.71 28.41 1.29
N ASP A 38 -6.92 27.85 1.16
CA ASP A 38 -8.16 28.48 1.62
C ASP A 38 -8.68 27.93 2.97
N LEU A 39 -7.87 27.10 3.63
CA LEU A 39 -8.22 26.59 4.96
C LEU A 39 -7.99 27.67 6.02
N ASN A 40 -9.05 27.95 6.78
CA ASN A 40 -8.94 28.87 7.91
C ASN A 40 -8.01 28.27 8.99
N PRO A 41 -6.86 28.93 9.31
CA PRO A 41 -5.91 28.41 10.30
C PRO A 41 -6.54 28.18 11.69
N LEU A 42 -7.59 28.91 12.04
CA LEU A 42 -8.31 28.74 13.30
C LEU A 42 -9.01 27.39 13.44
N ASN A 43 -9.26 26.69 12.34
CA ASN A 43 -9.89 25.39 12.32
C ASN A 43 -8.90 24.22 12.07
N ALA A 44 -7.60 24.48 12.11
CA ALA A 44 -6.58 23.48 11.80
C ALA A 44 -6.67 22.24 12.71
N GLU A 45 -6.92 22.41 14.01
CA GLU A 45 -7.10 21.32 14.96
C GLU A 45 -8.34 20.47 14.65
N HIS A 46 -9.42 21.13 14.25
CA HIS A 46 -10.66 20.46 13.85
C HIS A 46 -10.43 19.60 12.59
N TYR A 47 -9.81 20.16 11.56
CA TYR A 47 -9.48 19.44 10.34
C TYR A 47 -8.50 18.26 10.60
N ALA A 48 -7.52 18.47 11.48
CA ALA A 48 -6.63 17.41 11.90
C ALA A 48 -7.40 16.27 12.59
N SER A 49 -8.27 16.59 13.54
CA SER A 49 -9.09 15.60 14.25
C SER A 49 -9.97 14.79 13.30
N GLU A 50 -10.68 15.44 12.38
CA GLU A 50 -11.48 14.76 11.38
C GLU A 50 -10.66 13.88 10.44
N SER A 51 -9.49 14.36 10.01
CA SER A 51 -8.60 13.64 9.10
C SER A 51 -8.11 12.31 9.66
N PHE A 52 -7.89 12.24 10.98
CA PHE A 52 -7.40 11.03 11.65
C PHE A 52 -8.49 10.20 12.34
N ALA A 53 -9.73 10.64 12.40
CA ALA A 53 -10.78 9.98 13.17
C ALA A 53 -10.94 8.49 12.82
N LEU A 54 -11.06 8.16 11.52
CA LEU A 54 -11.22 6.79 11.05
C LEU A 54 -9.96 5.95 11.25
N LEU A 55 -8.78 6.54 11.05
CA LEU A 55 -7.49 5.89 11.29
C LEU A 55 -7.32 5.55 12.76
N ASN A 56 -7.60 6.50 13.67
CA ASN A 56 -7.48 6.30 15.11
C ASN A 56 -8.47 5.24 15.63
N GLN A 57 -9.70 5.21 15.11
CA GLN A 57 -10.63 4.13 15.40
C GLN A 57 -10.08 2.75 14.99
N GLN A 58 -9.46 2.66 13.83
CA GLN A 58 -8.83 1.44 13.36
C GLN A 58 -7.60 1.07 14.20
N ALA A 59 -6.79 2.06 14.60
CA ALA A 59 -5.63 1.86 15.46
C ALA A 59 -6.03 1.24 16.82
N VAL A 60 -7.12 1.73 17.42
CA VAL A 60 -7.67 1.16 18.66
C VAL A 60 -8.10 -0.29 18.45
N LYS A 61 -8.82 -0.62 17.36
CA LYS A 61 -9.24 -2.00 17.06
C LYS A 61 -8.05 -2.95 16.89
N LEU A 62 -6.98 -2.47 16.27
CA LEU A 62 -5.76 -3.24 16.01
C LEU A 62 -4.79 -3.24 17.20
N ASN A 63 -5.07 -2.45 18.24
CA ASN A 63 -4.19 -2.22 19.38
C ASN A 63 -2.78 -1.74 18.95
N ILE A 64 -2.76 -0.73 18.10
CA ILE A 64 -1.57 -0.08 17.53
C ILE A 64 -1.50 1.35 18.01
N GLN A 65 -0.31 1.80 18.43
CA GLN A 65 -0.05 3.20 18.70
C GLN A 65 0.39 3.89 17.40
N VAL A 66 -0.20 5.06 17.12
CA VAL A 66 0.07 5.84 15.92
C VAL A 66 0.29 7.30 16.30
N ASP A 67 1.39 7.88 15.84
CA ASP A 67 1.64 9.29 15.94
C ASP A 67 1.09 10.02 14.72
N ASN A 68 0.20 10.99 14.96
CA ASN A 68 -0.47 11.71 13.90
C ASN A 68 0.30 12.97 13.50
N HIS A 69 0.60 13.12 12.21
CA HIS A 69 1.22 14.32 11.66
C HIS A 69 0.29 14.97 10.63
N TYR A 70 -0.24 16.15 10.95
CA TYR A 70 -1.10 16.93 10.07
C TYR A 70 -0.39 18.15 9.53
N ARG A 71 -0.52 18.40 8.22
CA ARG A 71 0.00 19.61 7.59
C ARG A 71 -0.84 20.08 6.42
N VAL A 72 -1.01 21.40 6.33
CA VAL A 72 -1.58 22.07 5.15
C VAL A 72 -0.42 22.57 4.30
N THR A 73 -0.42 22.28 2.99
CA THR A 73 0.67 22.66 2.08
C THR A 73 0.18 22.80 0.65
N ASP A 74 0.84 23.67 -0.10
CA ASP A 74 0.75 23.79 -1.56
C ASP A 74 1.84 22.95 -2.27
N LYS A 75 2.83 22.44 -1.52
CA LYS A 75 4.03 21.74 -2.01
C LYS A 75 4.10 20.30 -1.50
N LEU A 76 3.06 19.53 -1.78
CA LEU A 76 2.87 18.18 -1.23
C LEU A 76 4.10 17.28 -1.37
N VAL A 77 4.72 17.21 -2.55
CA VAL A 77 5.87 16.33 -2.80
C VAL A 77 7.06 16.73 -1.95
N GLN A 78 7.40 18.02 -1.92
CA GLN A 78 8.52 18.54 -1.11
C GLN A 78 8.31 18.29 0.38
N GLU A 79 7.06 18.44 0.87
CA GLU A 79 6.74 18.19 2.27
C GLU A 79 6.88 16.72 2.65
N ILE A 80 6.43 15.81 1.78
CA ILE A 80 6.60 14.36 1.99
C ILE A 80 8.10 14.03 2.03
N ILE A 81 8.89 14.50 1.06
CA ILE A 81 10.33 14.27 1.01
C ILE A 81 11.03 14.84 2.24
N HIS A 82 10.70 16.07 2.64
CA HIS A 82 11.25 16.69 3.84
C HIS A 82 10.94 15.87 5.09
N PHE A 83 9.69 15.44 5.23
CA PHE A 83 9.25 14.64 6.37
C PHE A 83 9.98 13.28 6.42
N VAL A 84 10.08 12.57 5.29
CA VAL A 84 10.82 11.30 5.21
C VAL A 84 12.30 11.49 5.55
N ARG A 85 12.93 12.56 5.09
CA ARG A 85 14.33 12.86 5.40
C ARG A 85 14.55 13.21 6.88
N LYS A 86 13.55 13.78 7.55
CA LYS A 86 13.60 14.12 8.97
C LYS A 86 13.37 12.89 9.85
N GLU A 87 12.35 12.11 9.56
CA GLU A 87 11.92 10.98 10.41
C GLU A 87 12.67 9.67 10.12
N HIS A 88 13.37 9.56 8.97
CA HIS A 88 14.13 8.38 8.55
C HIS A 88 13.36 7.05 8.69
N PRO A 89 12.15 6.93 8.13
CA PRO A 89 11.37 5.71 8.26
C PRO A 89 12.02 4.54 7.50
N ASP A 90 11.80 3.32 8.00
CA ASP A 90 12.22 2.09 7.30
C ASP A 90 11.41 1.83 6.03
N MET A 91 10.20 2.41 5.92
CA MET A 91 9.32 2.28 4.77
C MET A 91 8.34 3.45 4.70
N LEU A 92 8.08 3.95 3.50
CA LEU A 92 7.03 4.91 3.20
C LEU A 92 5.86 4.22 2.50
N LEU A 93 4.65 4.27 3.10
CA LEU A 93 3.43 3.80 2.48
C LEU A 93 2.57 5.01 2.04
N LEU A 94 2.35 5.14 0.74
CA LEU A 94 1.55 6.21 0.12
C LEU A 94 0.17 5.71 -0.27
N GLY A 95 -0.87 6.37 0.19
CA GLY A 95 -2.24 6.14 -0.28
C GLY A 95 -2.62 7.11 -1.39
N VAL A 96 -2.84 6.61 -2.57
CA VAL A 96 -3.35 7.37 -3.70
C VAL A 96 -4.85 7.15 -3.80
N GLY A 97 -5.64 8.22 -3.56
CA GLY A 97 -7.09 8.14 -3.68
C GLY A 97 -7.52 8.10 -5.14
N SER A 98 -8.32 7.11 -5.52
CA SER A 98 -9.00 7.12 -6.81
C SER A 98 -10.20 8.08 -6.73
N HIS A 99 -10.15 9.21 -7.42
CA HIS A 99 -11.35 9.98 -7.74
C HIS A 99 -12.04 9.30 -8.94
N TYR A 100 -12.74 8.21 -8.69
CA TYR A 100 -13.75 7.80 -9.65
C TYR A 100 -15.02 8.63 -9.42
N ARG A 101 -15.21 9.68 -10.19
CA ARG A 101 -16.56 10.02 -10.62
C ARG A 101 -16.89 8.99 -11.71
N THR A 102 -17.66 7.99 -11.32
CA THR A 102 -18.24 6.98 -12.21
C THR A 102 -19.26 7.57 -13.20
N ASP A 103 -19.41 8.88 -13.21
CA ASP A 103 -20.52 9.59 -13.89
C ASP A 103 -20.16 10.06 -15.29
N MET A 104 -18.95 9.76 -15.80
CA MET A 104 -18.61 10.01 -17.21
C MET A 104 -18.48 8.69 -17.97
N PRO A 105 -19.50 8.30 -18.74
CA PRO A 105 -19.39 7.15 -19.62
C PRO A 105 -18.32 7.40 -20.69
N GLY A 106 -17.32 6.51 -20.74
CA GLY A 106 -16.32 6.47 -21.82
C GLY A 106 -14.95 7.05 -21.51
N THR A 107 -14.65 7.53 -20.30
CA THR A 107 -13.28 7.95 -19.96
C THR A 107 -12.54 6.84 -19.24
N PRO A 108 -11.34 6.45 -19.71
CA PRO A 108 -10.45 5.53 -18.99
C PRO A 108 -9.84 6.28 -17.78
N GLY A 109 -10.67 6.66 -16.81
CA GLY A 109 -10.28 7.56 -15.70
C GLY A 109 -9.18 7.02 -14.79
N ALA A 110 -8.97 5.70 -14.76
CA ALA A 110 -7.92 5.09 -13.96
C ALA A 110 -6.52 5.35 -14.51
N ILE A 111 -6.38 5.27 -15.83
CA ILE A 111 -5.10 5.45 -16.52
C ILE A 111 -4.66 6.91 -16.43
N LEU A 112 -5.58 7.84 -16.62
CA LEU A 112 -5.27 9.27 -16.56
C LEU A 112 -4.81 9.70 -15.16
N TRP A 113 -5.39 9.12 -14.10
CA TRP A 113 -5.03 9.45 -12.72
C TRP A 113 -3.64 8.91 -12.35
N LEU A 114 -3.33 7.67 -12.69
CA LEU A 114 -2.01 7.10 -12.49
C LEU A 114 -0.94 7.89 -13.26
N THR A 115 -1.25 8.37 -14.46
CA THR A 115 -0.34 9.20 -15.23
C THR A 115 -0.08 10.56 -14.58
N LEU A 116 -1.11 11.24 -14.07
CA LEU A 116 -0.98 12.54 -13.39
C LEU A 116 -0.24 12.48 -12.04
N PHE A 117 -0.26 11.31 -11.38
CA PHE A 117 0.45 11.11 -10.11
C PHE A 117 1.78 10.39 -10.28
N ARG A 118 2.02 9.76 -11.41
CA ARG A 118 3.26 9.05 -11.70
C ARG A 118 4.48 9.94 -11.49
N ASP A 119 4.51 11.10 -12.12
CA ASP A 119 5.64 12.03 -12.02
C ASP A 119 5.90 12.43 -10.54
N LYS A 120 4.83 12.62 -9.74
CA LYS A 120 4.96 12.95 -8.32
C LYS A 120 5.47 11.79 -7.48
N ILE A 121 5.06 10.56 -7.81
CA ILE A 121 5.55 9.35 -7.15
C ILE A 121 7.00 9.11 -7.53
N ASP A 122 7.34 9.25 -8.80
CA ASP A 122 8.69 9.11 -9.30
C ASP A 122 9.63 10.14 -8.62
N ASP A 123 9.22 11.41 -8.53
CA ASP A 123 9.93 12.46 -7.78
C ASP A 123 10.19 12.09 -6.30
N ILE A 124 9.21 11.47 -5.64
CA ILE A 124 9.36 11.00 -4.25
C ILE A 124 10.35 9.83 -4.21
N MET A 125 10.17 8.82 -5.07
CA MET A 125 11.01 7.61 -5.09
C MET A 125 12.47 7.91 -5.37
N GLU A 126 12.76 8.88 -6.25
CA GLU A 126 14.14 9.31 -6.55
C GLU A 126 14.82 10.03 -5.38
N GLN A 127 14.05 10.71 -4.53
CA GLN A 127 14.59 11.58 -3.50
C GLN A 127 14.56 11.02 -2.07
N VAL A 128 13.84 9.92 -1.83
CA VAL A 128 13.83 9.23 -0.53
C VAL A 128 14.74 8.00 -0.57
N LYS A 129 15.28 7.63 0.60
CA LYS A 129 16.22 6.49 0.72
C LYS A 129 15.57 5.22 1.25
N CYS A 130 14.31 5.30 1.67
CA CYS A 130 13.57 4.13 2.15
C CYS A 130 12.74 3.52 1.02
N PRO A 131 12.37 2.23 1.12
CA PRO A 131 11.39 1.62 0.24
C PRO A 131 10.08 2.39 0.23
N VAL A 132 9.49 2.56 -0.96
CA VAL A 132 8.20 3.24 -1.15
C VAL A 132 7.19 2.23 -1.65
N ALA A 133 6.09 2.07 -0.93
CA ALA A 133 4.94 1.31 -1.39
C ALA A 133 3.78 2.26 -1.70
N VAL A 134 3.16 2.06 -2.85
CA VAL A 134 2.03 2.87 -3.31
C VAL A 134 0.77 2.02 -3.30
N PHE A 135 -0.22 2.47 -2.54
CA PHE A 135 -1.53 1.84 -2.50
C PHE A 135 -2.55 2.62 -3.31
N VAL A 136 -3.08 1.98 -4.34
CA VAL A 136 -4.18 2.50 -5.15
C VAL A 136 -5.47 1.82 -4.71
N ASN A 137 -6.32 2.56 -3.99
CA ASN A 137 -7.59 2.01 -3.49
C ASN A 137 -8.61 1.89 -4.64
N ARG A 138 -8.93 0.65 -5.02
CA ARG A 138 -10.01 0.30 -5.95
C ARG A 138 -11.09 -0.48 -5.22
N GLN A 139 -11.71 0.14 -4.19
CA GLN A 139 -12.75 -0.48 -3.36
C GLN A 139 -12.26 -1.69 -2.53
N TYR A 140 -11.04 -1.60 -2.00
CA TYR A 140 -10.50 -2.62 -1.10
C TYR A 140 -11.48 -2.93 0.04
N ARG A 141 -11.69 -4.22 0.29
CA ARG A 141 -12.49 -4.74 1.39
C ARG A 141 -11.59 -5.50 2.37
N GLU A 142 -11.80 -5.29 3.66
CA GLU A 142 -11.11 -6.07 4.70
C GLU A 142 -11.47 -7.56 4.54
N GLY A 143 -10.45 -8.43 4.64
CA GLY A 143 -10.61 -9.86 4.41
C GLY A 143 -10.55 -10.29 2.93
N ALA A 144 -10.34 -9.35 2.00
CA ALA A 144 -10.06 -9.72 0.62
C ALA A 144 -8.81 -10.61 0.53
N MET A 145 -8.82 -11.55 -0.44
CA MET A 145 -7.66 -12.39 -0.73
C MET A 145 -6.46 -11.51 -1.09
N VAL A 146 -5.31 -11.80 -0.51
CA VAL A 146 -4.06 -11.11 -0.87
C VAL A 146 -3.35 -11.91 -1.94
N SER A 147 -3.04 -11.22 -3.02
CA SER A 147 -2.37 -11.79 -4.18
C SER A 147 -1.04 -11.09 -4.41
N PHE A 148 0.04 -11.86 -4.52
CA PHE A 148 1.35 -11.37 -4.93
C PHE A 148 1.57 -11.69 -6.39
N VAL A 149 2.14 -10.74 -7.13
CA VAL A 149 2.58 -10.94 -8.51
C VAL A 149 4.09 -10.92 -8.52
N LEU A 150 4.70 -12.00 -8.96
CA LEU A 150 6.15 -12.19 -8.98
C LEU A 150 6.59 -12.56 -10.40
N GLY A 151 7.49 -11.75 -10.96
CA GLY A 151 8.05 -11.96 -12.31
C GLY A 151 9.38 -12.69 -12.34
N GLY A 152 9.98 -13.00 -11.18
CA GLY A 152 11.27 -13.65 -11.07
C GLY A 152 12.06 -13.17 -9.83
N MET A 153 13.36 -13.43 -9.81
CA MET A 153 14.25 -13.05 -8.70
C MET A 153 14.35 -11.54 -8.47
N ILE A 154 13.99 -10.71 -9.45
CA ILE A 154 13.91 -9.25 -9.28
C ILE A 154 12.92 -8.86 -8.17
N ASP A 155 11.90 -9.68 -7.95
CA ASP A 155 10.87 -9.48 -6.93
C ASP A 155 11.20 -10.15 -5.59
N ALA A 156 12.42 -10.67 -5.41
CA ALA A 156 12.84 -11.44 -4.23
C ALA A 156 12.63 -10.67 -2.91
N PHE A 157 12.68 -9.33 -2.93
CA PHE A 157 12.41 -8.52 -1.74
C PHE A 157 10.96 -8.68 -1.24
N LEU A 158 10.00 -9.04 -2.10
CA LEU A 158 8.61 -9.31 -1.73
C LEU A 158 8.46 -10.61 -0.93
N PHE A 159 9.39 -11.56 -1.05
CA PHE A 159 9.35 -12.80 -0.28
C PHE A 159 9.32 -12.57 1.23
N SER A 160 9.99 -11.54 1.72
CA SER A 160 9.99 -11.22 3.14
C SER A 160 8.61 -10.82 3.67
N TYR A 161 7.81 -10.12 2.87
CA TYR A 161 6.43 -9.73 3.21
C TYR A 161 5.47 -10.91 3.09
N LEU A 162 5.62 -11.67 2.01
CA LEU A 162 4.86 -12.88 1.73
C LEU A 162 5.05 -13.90 2.87
N GLU A 163 6.28 -14.18 3.25
CA GLU A 163 6.59 -15.11 4.33
C GLU A 163 6.04 -14.65 5.68
N LYS A 164 6.13 -13.36 6.01
CA LYS A 164 5.50 -12.80 7.21
C LYS A 164 3.99 -13.01 7.24
N MET A 165 3.32 -12.88 6.11
CA MET A 165 1.88 -13.12 6.02
C MET A 165 1.56 -14.60 6.25
N LEU A 166 2.30 -15.52 5.64
CA LEU A 166 2.15 -16.96 5.85
C LEU A 166 2.40 -17.34 7.33
N GLN A 167 3.45 -16.80 7.96
CA GLN A 167 3.74 -17.00 9.39
C GLN A 167 2.62 -16.48 10.29
N ASN A 168 1.89 -15.46 9.88
CA ASN A 168 0.72 -14.95 10.59
C ASN A 168 -0.57 -15.74 10.30
N GLY A 169 -0.50 -16.80 9.50
CA GLY A 169 -1.63 -17.70 9.20
C GLY A 169 -2.55 -17.20 8.09
N HIS A 170 -2.12 -16.22 7.31
CA HIS A 170 -2.89 -15.77 6.16
C HIS A 170 -2.75 -16.74 4.99
N SER A 171 -3.86 -16.97 4.27
CA SER A 171 -3.80 -17.62 2.97
C SER A 171 -3.55 -16.58 1.90
N ILE A 172 -2.68 -16.89 0.97
CA ILE A 172 -2.29 -15.99 -0.13
C ILE A 172 -2.45 -16.66 -1.48
N ARG A 173 -2.57 -15.84 -2.53
CA ARG A 173 -2.48 -16.28 -3.91
C ARG A 173 -1.18 -15.75 -4.52
N LEU A 174 -0.44 -16.61 -5.20
CA LEU A 174 0.74 -16.23 -5.96
C LEU A 174 0.43 -16.28 -7.45
N PHE A 175 0.52 -15.15 -8.10
CA PHE A 175 0.58 -15.07 -9.55
C PHE A 175 2.04 -15.09 -9.96
N LEU A 176 2.46 -16.13 -10.64
CA LEU A 176 3.83 -16.33 -11.10
C LEU A 176 3.88 -16.18 -12.61
N PHE A 177 4.75 -15.29 -13.08
CA PHE A 177 5.08 -15.24 -14.49
C PHE A 177 5.83 -16.51 -14.88
N ASP A 178 5.46 -17.11 -16.00
CA ASP A 178 6.13 -18.32 -16.46
C ASP A 178 7.58 -17.98 -16.86
N THR A 179 8.52 -18.49 -16.10
CA THR A 179 9.96 -18.23 -16.25
C THR A 179 10.75 -19.53 -16.14
N ASP A 180 11.85 -19.61 -16.87
CA ASP A 180 12.81 -20.71 -16.78
C ASP A 180 13.82 -20.56 -15.63
N ASP A 181 13.64 -19.58 -14.76
CA ASP A 181 14.51 -19.31 -13.59
C ASP A 181 14.34 -20.42 -12.54
N GLU A 182 15.29 -21.38 -12.54
CA GLU A 182 15.29 -22.51 -11.61
C GLU A 182 15.47 -22.07 -10.15
N GLU A 183 16.27 -21.03 -9.89
CA GLU A 183 16.48 -20.49 -8.54
C GLU A 183 15.20 -19.93 -7.97
N PHE A 184 14.47 -19.16 -8.79
CA PHE A 184 13.19 -18.60 -8.40
C PHE A 184 12.15 -19.71 -8.13
N ARG A 185 12.05 -20.71 -9.01
CA ARG A 185 11.15 -21.86 -8.80
C ARG A 185 11.49 -22.61 -7.51
N GLY A 186 12.78 -22.84 -7.24
CA GLY A 186 13.23 -23.47 -5.99
C GLY A 186 12.80 -22.70 -4.74
N CYS A 187 12.87 -21.37 -4.75
CA CYS A 187 12.38 -20.54 -3.65
C CYS A 187 10.85 -20.70 -3.42
N ILE A 188 10.07 -20.81 -4.50
CA ILE A 188 8.61 -21.01 -4.40
C ILE A 188 8.28 -22.40 -3.84
N ASP A 189 8.96 -23.43 -4.31
CA ASP A 189 8.78 -24.80 -3.83
C ASP A 189 9.12 -24.94 -2.34
N ASP A 190 10.20 -24.29 -1.89
CA ASP A 190 10.58 -24.25 -0.48
C ASP A 190 9.52 -23.54 0.39
N LEU A 191 8.96 -22.45 -0.11
CA LEU A 191 7.87 -21.75 0.59
C LEU A 191 6.63 -22.64 0.68
N GLN A 192 6.24 -23.29 -0.41
CA GLN A 192 5.09 -24.17 -0.45
C GLN A 192 5.24 -25.37 0.49
N ALA A 193 6.45 -25.93 0.59
CA ALA A 193 6.76 -27.01 1.51
C ALA A 193 6.69 -26.58 2.98
N ARG A 194 7.12 -25.35 3.30
CA ARG A 194 7.07 -24.79 4.66
C ARG A 194 5.68 -24.37 5.10
N TYR A 195 4.81 -23.97 4.17
CA TYR A 195 3.45 -23.46 4.45
C TYR A 195 2.38 -24.22 3.66
N PRO A 196 2.21 -25.53 3.90
CA PRO A 196 1.29 -26.36 3.12
C PRO A 196 -0.16 -25.90 3.26
N GLY A 197 -0.85 -25.78 2.13
CA GLY A 197 -2.25 -25.40 2.08
C GLY A 197 -2.56 -23.91 2.30
N GLN A 198 -1.56 -23.07 2.53
CA GLN A 198 -1.74 -21.63 2.67
C GLN A 198 -1.52 -20.86 1.38
N MET A 199 -0.99 -21.49 0.33
CA MET A 199 -0.65 -20.86 -0.93
C MET A 199 -1.45 -21.44 -2.08
N ILE A 200 -2.03 -20.56 -2.90
CA ILE A 200 -2.65 -20.90 -4.19
C ILE A 200 -1.74 -20.33 -5.28
N ILE A 201 -1.11 -21.20 -6.05
CA ILE A 201 -0.22 -20.82 -7.14
C ILE A 201 -1.00 -20.76 -8.46
N VAL A 202 -0.87 -19.65 -9.17
CA VAL A 202 -1.49 -19.39 -10.45
C VAL A 202 -0.43 -18.88 -11.42
N TRP A 203 -0.17 -19.63 -12.47
CA TRP A 203 0.73 -19.20 -13.54
C TRP A 203 -0.01 -18.27 -14.50
N PHE A 204 0.68 -17.25 -15.01
CA PHE A 204 0.14 -16.33 -15.99
C PHE A 204 1.20 -15.97 -17.06
N GLU A 205 0.73 -15.63 -18.26
CA GLU A 205 1.59 -15.35 -19.41
C GLU A 205 1.70 -13.86 -19.71
N GLY A 206 0.79 -13.04 -19.20
CA GLY A 206 0.78 -11.59 -19.42
C GLY A 206 -0.23 -10.84 -18.58
N VAL A 207 -0.15 -9.51 -18.61
CA VAL A 207 -0.96 -8.61 -17.79
C VAL A 207 -2.47 -8.79 -18.04
N GLU A 208 -2.88 -9.07 -19.27
CA GLU A 208 -4.30 -9.29 -19.61
C GLU A 208 -4.87 -10.54 -18.93
N ASP A 209 -4.06 -11.62 -18.88
CA ASP A 209 -4.39 -12.86 -18.19
C ASP A 209 -4.51 -12.63 -16.67
N LEU A 210 -3.57 -11.89 -16.09
CA LEU A 210 -3.61 -11.50 -14.68
C LEU A 210 -4.89 -10.75 -14.32
N VAL A 211 -5.28 -9.75 -15.11
CA VAL A 211 -6.47 -8.92 -14.86
C VAL A 211 -7.75 -9.75 -14.94
N THR A 212 -7.79 -10.77 -15.79
CA THR A 212 -8.96 -11.68 -15.89
C THR A 212 -9.06 -12.65 -14.71
N LYS A 213 -7.92 -13.07 -14.15
CA LYS A 213 -7.85 -14.04 -13.05
C LYS A 213 -8.01 -13.40 -11.66
N GLU A 214 -7.66 -12.12 -11.50
CA GLU A 214 -7.77 -11.40 -10.22
C GLU A 214 -8.76 -10.23 -10.33
N LYS A 215 -9.96 -10.40 -9.75
CA LYS A 215 -11.03 -9.39 -9.83
C LYS A 215 -11.29 -8.64 -8.53
N ASP A 216 -11.08 -9.28 -7.37
CA ASP A 216 -11.59 -8.80 -6.09
C ASP A 216 -10.55 -8.78 -4.96
N GLY A 217 -9.28 -9.07 -5.24
CA GLY A 217 -8.22 -9.19 -4.26
C GLY A 217 -7.42 -7.90 -4.02
N LEU A 218 -6.57 -7.93 -3.00
CA LEU A 218 -5.47 -6.98 -2.83
C LEU A 218 -4.27 -7.49 -3.61
N LEU A 219 -3.89 -6.79 -4.67
CA LEU A 219 -2.74 -7.13 -5.51
C LEU A 219 -1.48 -6.41 -5.03
N ILE A 220 -0.41 -7.16 -4.79
CA ILE A 220 0.92 -6.66 -4.41
C ILE A 220 1.90 -7.03 -5.51
N MET A 221 2.58 -6.03 -6.06
CA MET A 221 3.54 -6.20 -7.15
C MET A 221 4.66 -5.16 -7.02
N SER A 222 5.80 -5.44 -7.63
CA SER A 222 6.94 -4.52 -7.75
C SER A 222 6.80 -3.55 -8.92
#